data_24a898097ed072dd92c594f98c4dd637
#
_entry.id   24a898097ed072dd92c594f98c4dd637
#
_cell.length_a   1.000
_cell.length_b   1.000
_cell.length_c   1.000
_cell.angle_alpha   90.00
_cell.angle_beta   90.00
_cell.angle_gamma   90.00
#
_symmetry.space_group_name_H-M   'P 1'
#
loop_
_entity.id
_entity.type
_entity.pdbx_description
1 polymer ?
#
loop_
_entity_poly.entity_id
_entity_poly.type
_entity_poly.pdbx_seq_one_letter_code
_entity_poly.pdbx_strand_id
1 'polypeptide(L)'
;MSNINPQSKKESKMKTSVREPMSERRKFFLSVARATGLAILGGLTWSAYVSEITAKELILRPPAALDEKDFLATCIKCGMCVEACPFDTLKLAKPGDNMPLGTPYFEPRDIPCYMCPDIPCVPVCPTGALDIKSVQNEKKELDIAKADMGVAVIDEDSCIAFWGIQCDACYRACPLLGEAISVEYTKNERTGKHAFLKPIVHADVCTGC
;
A
#
# COMPACT_ATOMS: atom_id res chain seq x y z
N MET A 1 56.40 12.30 78.01
CA MET A 1 56.77 11.07 77.40
C MET A 1 55.64 10.60 76.57
N SER A 2 55.65 10.79 75.22
CA SER A 2 54.84 10.10 74.26
C SER A 2 55.16 10.67 72.88
N ASN A 3 55.81 9.87 72.08
CA ASN A 3 56.17 10.11 70.70
C ASN A 3 54.94 10.19 69.79
N ILE A 4 54.85 11.24 69.00
CA ILE A 4 53.90 11.39 67.97
C ILE A 4 54.66 11.27 66.65
N ASN A 5 54.38 10.18 65.94
CA ASN A 5 54.90 9.85 64.63
C ASN A 5 54.09 10.57 63.54
N PRO A 6 54.65 11.39 62.62
CA PRO A 6 53.91 12.00 61.55
C PRO A 6 53.84 11.08 60.37
N GLN A 7 52.65 10.54 60.06
CA GLN A 7 52.37 9.75 58.86
C GLN A 7 52.46 10.61 57.62
N SER A 8 53.28 10.10 56.67
CA SER A 8 53.51 10.58 55.35
C SER A 8 52.20 10.59 54.52
N LYS A 9 51.79 11.77 54.14
CA LYS A 9 50.69 11.99 53.20
C LYS A 9 51.17 11.70 51.77
N LYS A 10 50.91 10.48 51.26
CA LYS A 10 51.11 10.20 49.85
C LYS A 10 50.07 10.97 49.04
N GLU A 11 50.46 12.09 48.46
CA GLU A 11 49.74 12.77 47.39
C GLU A 11 49.78 11.90 46.12
N SER A 12 48.65 11.29 45.82
CA SER A 12 48.44 10.67 44.54
C SER A 12 48.30 11.76 43.46
N LYS A 13 49.38 12.07 42.75
CA LYS A 13 49.32 12.90 41.53
C LYS A 13 48.44 12.22 40.51
N MET A 14 47.20 12.62 40.43
CA MET A 14 46.30 12.35 39.34
C MET A 14 46.90 12.99 38.07
N LYS A 15 47.49 12.17 37.23
CA LYS A 15 47.97 12.60 35.90
C LYS A 15 46.78 13.05 35.10
N THR A 16 46.45 14.31 35.09
CA THR A 16 45.61 14.94 34.08
C THR A 16 46.33 14.82 32.76
N SER A 17 45.86 13.87 31.92
CA SER A 17 46.28 13.75 30.55
C SER A 17 45.89 15.05 29.83
N VAL A 18 46.85 15.95 29.68
CA VAL A 18 46.72 17.13 28.82
C VAL A 18 46.66 16.58 27.40
N ARG A 19 45.43 16.50 26.83
CA ARG A 19 45.27 16.18 25.40
C ARG A 19 45.91 17.30 24.61
N GLU A 20 46.95 16.96 23.87
CA GLU A 20 47.55 17.87 22.90
C GLU A 20 46.49 18.50 21.99
N PRO A 21 46.56 19.81 21.71
CA PRO A 21 45.59 20.43 20.81
C PRO A 21 45.70 19.81 19.41
N MET A 22 44.63 19.18 18.96
CA MET A 22 44.58 18.62 17.62
C MET A 22 44.86 19.66 16.57
N SER A 23 45.69 19.32 15.55
CA SER A 23 45.99 20.22 14.43
C SER A 23 44.68 20.61 13.71
N GLU A 24 44.64 21.87 13.22
CA GLU A 24 43.45 22.44 12.54
C GLU A 24 42.99 21.58 11.35
N ARG A 25 43.92 20.95 10.62
CA ARG A 25 43.63 20.01 9.53
C ARG A 25 42.85 18.78 10.03
N ARG A 26 43.26 18.23 11.16
CA ARG A 26 42.58 17.06 11.75
C ARG A 26 41.19 17.41 12.25
N LYS A 27 40.99 18.62 12.83
CA LYS A 27 39.66 19.12 13.23
C LYS A 27 38.74 19.27 12.02
N PHE A 28 39.28 19.81 10.91
CA PHE A 28 38.55 19.97 9.66
C PHE A 28 38.07 18.62 9.12
N PHE A 29 38.94 17.62 8.99
CA PHE A 29 38.59 16.29 8.48
C PHE A 29 37.57 15.59 9.38
N LEU A 30 37.70 15.73 10.71
CA LEU A 30 36.73 15.19 11.66
C LEU A 30 35.37 15.87 11.56
N SER A 31 35.33 17.18 11.35
CA SER A 31 34.05 17.88 11.15
C SER A 31 33.37 17.48 9.85
N VAL A 32 34.11 17.36 8.76
CA VAL A 32 33.60 16.85 7.48
C VAL A 32 33.08 15.42 7.62
N ALA A 33 33.86 14.52 8.23
CA ALA A 33 33.44 13.12 8.43
C ALA A 33 32.16 13.02 9.30
N ARG A 34 32.05 13.86 10.33
CA ARG A 34 30.83 13.92 11.17
C ARG A 34 29.64 14.46 10.39
N ALA A 35 29.82 15.54 9.62
CA ALA A 35 28.76 16.12 8.80
C ALA A 35 28.27 15.12 7.74
N THR A 36 29.19 14.45 7.05
CA THR A 36 28.86 13.42 6.05
C THR A 36 28.15 12.23 6.71
N GLY A 37 28.63 11.76 7.85
CA GLY A 37 28.00 10.68 8.60
C GLY A 37 26.56 11.01 9.03
N LEU A 38 26.33 12.22 9.55
CA LEU A 38 25.00 12.70 9.91
C LEU A 38 24.08 12.85 8.69
N ALA A 39 24.59 13.33 7.57
CA ALA A 39 23.83 13.45 6.33
C ALA A 39 23.40 12.07 5.79
N ILE A 40 24.30 11.09 5.82
CA ILE A 40 23.98 9.70 5.41
C ILE A 40 22.93 9.09 6.34
N LEU A 41 23.12 9.19 7.65
CA LEU A 41 22.15 8.65 8.62
C LEU A 41 20.79 9.34 8.49
N GLY A 42 20.79 10.68 8.37
CA GLY A 42 19.54 11.43 8.17
C GLY A 42 18.85 11.07 6.85
N GLY A 43 19.60 10.87 5.77
CA GLY A 43 19.05 10.42 4.49
C GLY A 43 18.47 9.01 4.55
N LEU A 44 19.14 8.08 5.22
CA LEU A 44 18.64 6.71 5.40
C LEU A 44 17.37 6.66 6.27
N THR A 45 17.36 7.39 7.39
CA THR A 45 16.18 7.46 8.26
C THR A 45 15.00 8.13 7.56
N TRP A 46 15.26 9.21 6.81
CA TRP A 46 14.23 9.88 6.01
C TRP A 46 13.68 8.97 4.91
N SER A 47 14.55 8.25 4.19
CA SER A 47 14.13 7.28 3.16
C SER A 47 13.28 6.15 3.73
N ALA A 48 13.68 5.57 4.87
CA ALA A 48 12.89 4.56 5.56
C ALA A 48 11.53 5.11 6.01
N TYR A 49 11.50 6.29 6.61
CA TYR A 49 10.27 6.96 7.03
C TYR A 49 9.31 7.22 5.85
N VAL A 50 9.83 7.76 4.74
CA VAL A 50 9.01 8.01 3.53
C VAL A 50 8.48 6.71 2.95
N SER A 51 9.27 5.62 2.93
CA SER A 51 8.81 4.33 2.42
C SER A 51 7.67 3.70 3.24
N GLU A 52 7.64 3.96 4.55
CA GLU A 52 6.56 3.48 5.42
C GLU A 52 5.26 4.30 5.26
N ILE A 53 5.38 5.63 5.05
CA ILE A 53 4.19 6.50 4.95
C ILE A 53 3.61 6.50 3.53
N THR A 54 4.41 6.18 2.51
CA THR A 54 3.89 6.10 1.15
C THR A 54 2.96 4.89 1.05
N ALA A 55 1.64 5.16 1.06
CA ALA A 55 0.64 4.14 0.86
C ALA A 55 0.95 3.38 -0.43
N LYS A 56 0.99 2.05 -0.34
CA LYS A 56 1.16 1.20 -1.51
C LYS A 56 0.03 1.51 -2.47
N GLU A 57 0.36 1.98 -3.67
CA GLU A 57 -0.65 2.23 -4.70
C GLU A 57 -1.39 0.91 -4.97
N LEU A 58 -2.70 0.94 -4.82
CA LEU A 58 -3.56 -0.19 -5.10
C LEU A 58 -3.85 -0.23 -6.60
N ILE A 59 -3.04 -0.96 -7.31
CA ILE A 59 -3.08 -1.04 -8.78
C ILE A 59 -3.67 -2.39 -9.16
N LEU A 60 -4.75 -2.35 -9.93
CA LEU A 60 -5.45 -3.54 -10.41
C LEU A 60 -5.40 -3.61 -11.94
N ARG A 61 -5.54 -4.84 -12.46
CA ARG A 61 -5.64 -5.10 -13.91
C ARG A 61 -7.08 -4.99 -14.37
N PRO A 62 -7.30 -4.73 -15.68
CA PRO A 62 -8.65 -4.72 -16.26
C PRO A 62 -9.39 -6.04 -15.99
N PRO A 63 -10.74 -6.04 -16.06
CA PRO A 63 -11.52 -7.27 -15.97
C PRO A 63 -11.02 -8.34 -16.94
N ALA A 64 -11.09 -9.61 -16.55
CA ALA A 64 -10.67 -10.76 -17.34
C ALA A 64 -9.17 -10.78 -17.70
N ALA A 65 -8.32 -10.03 -17.02
CA ALA A 65 -6.88 -10.13 -17.21
C ALA A 65 -6.38 -11.53 -16.81
N LEU A 66 -5.47 -12.08 -17.62
CA LEU A 66 -4.73 -13.29 -17.25
C LEU A 66 -3.89 -13.04 -16.00
N ASP A 67 -3.37 -14.10 -15.40
CA ASP A 67 -2.38 -13.98 -14.33
C ASP A 67 -1.26 -13.03 -14.74
N GLU A 68 -0.73 -12.24 -13.82
CA GLU A 68 0.19 -11.12 -14.11
C GLU A 68 1.33 -11.51 -15.03
N LYS A 69 1.91 -12.69 -14.85
CA LYS A 69 3.01 -13.19 -15.69
C LYS A 69 2.56 -13.42 -17.14
N ASP A 70 1.43 -14.06 -17.33
CA ASP A 70 0.88 -14.40 -18.66
C ASP A 70 0.27 -13.17 -19.32
N PHE A 71 -0.33 -12.30 -18.52
CA PHE A 71 -0.80 -11.00 -18.97
C PHE A 71 0.34 -10.16 -19.56
N LEU A 72 1.46 -10.03 -18.84
CA LEU A 72 2.62 -9.27 -19.31
C LEU A 72 3.29 -9.87 -20.54
N ALA A 73 3.25 -11.20 -20.68
CA ALA A 73 3.78 -11.90 -21.86
C ALA A 73 2.90 -11.73 -23.10
N THR A 74 1.57 -11.60 -22.90
CA THR A 74 0.58 -11.59 -23.99
C THR A 74 0.15 -10.18 -24.38
N CYS A 75 0.17 -9.23 -23.44
CA CYS A 75 -0.26 -7.85 -23.66
C CYS A 75 0.73 -7.09 -24.54
N ILE A 76 0.29 -6.68 -25.73
CA ILE A 76 1.09 -5.85 -26.66
C ILE A 76 1.01 -4.35 -26.37
N LYS A 77 0.36 -3.95 -25.27
CA LYS A 77 0.28 -2.55 -24.82
C LYS A 77 -0.35 -1.60 -25.83
N CYS A 78 -1.32 -2.09 -26.60
CA CYS A 78 -1.95 -1.31 -27.69
C CYS A 78 -2.91 -0.21 -27.21
N GLY A 79 -3.37 -0.25 -25.95
CA GLY A 79 -4.27 0.74 -25.37
C GLY A 79 -5.75 0.61 -25.78
N MET A 80 -6.13 -0.36 -26.61
CA MET A 80 -7.53 -0.51 -27.07
C MET A 80 -8.52 -0.71 -25.93
N CYS A 81 -8.14 -1.43 -24.87
CA CYS A 81 -8.98 -1.61 -23.69
C CYS A 81 -9.20 -0.30 -22.92
N VAL A 82 -8.22 0.61 -22.95
CA VAL A 82 -8.33 1.95 -22.33
C VAL A 82 -9.30 2.80 -23.13
N GLU A 83 -9.16 2.85 -24.44
CA GLU A 83 -10.05 3.60 -25.34
C GLU A 83 -11.50 3.07 -25.32
N ALA A 84 -11.67 1.76 -25.10
CA ALA A 84 -12.99 1.16 -25.02
C ALA A 84 -13.71 1.41 -23.69
N CYS A 85 -13.02 1.89 -22.68
CA CYS A 85 -13.61 2.14 -21.37
C CYS A 85 -14.43 3.45 -21.39
N PRO A 86 -15.75 3.40 -21.20
CA PRO A 86 -16.60 4.62 -21.28
C PRO A 86 -16.47 5.54 -20.06
N PHE A 87 -15.78 5.09 -19.01
CA PHE A 87 -15.64 5.83 -17.75
C PHE A 87 -14.22 6.30 -17.49
N ASP A 88 -13.30 6.15 -18.44
CA ASP A 88 -11.88 6.52 -18.28
C ASP A 88 -11.19 5.87 -17.05
N THR A 89 -11.73 4.75 -16.60
CA THR A 89 -11.18 4.01 -15.45
C THR A 89 -9.80 3.45 -15.75
N LEU A 90 -9.61 2.90 -16.95
CA LEU A 90 -8.35 2.27 -17.36
C LEU A 90 -7.32 3.32 -17.79
N LYS A 91 -6.09 3.14 -17.34
CA LYS A 91 -4.94 4.01 -17.66
C LYS A 91 -3.80 3.15 -18.18
N LEU A 92 -2.91 3.75 -18.98
CA LEU A 92 -1.66 3.11 -19.38
C LEU A 92 -0.53 3.56 -18.41
N ALA A 93 0.25 2.59 -17.97
CA ALA A 93 1.40 2.84 -17.09
C ALA A 93 2.41 3.79 -17.73
N LYS A 94 2.80 4.82 -17.00
CA LYS A 94 3.77 5.85 -17.40
C LYS A 94 5.14 5.60 -16.77
N PRO A 95 6.20 6.24 -17.27
CA PRO A 95 7.49 6.21 -16.60
C PRO A 95 7.37 6.80 -15.19
N GLY A 96 7.78 6.02 -14.18
CA GLY A 96 7.66 6.38 -12.77
C GLY A 96 6.60 5.61 -12.00
N ASP A 97 5.63 5.01 -12.70
CA ASP A 97 4.71 4.07 -12.09
C ASP A 97 5.47 2.76 -11.76
N ASN A 98 5.18 2.16 -10.62
CA ASN A 98 5.87 0.94 -10.16
C ASN A 98 5.42 -0.33 -10.93
N MET A 99 5.23 -0.21 -12.23
CA MET A 99 4.75 -1.28 -13.09
C MET A 99 5.35 -1.19 -14.52
N PRO A 100 5.25 -2.26 -15.32
CA PRO A 100 5.76 -2.27 -16.68
C PRO A 100 5.09 -1.19 -17.55
N LEU A 101 5.92 -0.35 -18.16
CA LEU A 101 5.50 0.78 -18.98
C LEU A 101 4.49 0.36 -20.07
N GLY A 102 3.42 1.15 -20.23
CA GLY A 102 2.41 0.99 -21.25
C GLY A 102 1.39 -0.13 -20.97
N THR A 103 1.47 -0.83 -19.84
CA THR A 103 0.46 -1.81 -19.47
C THR A 103 -0.79 -1.15 -18.93
N PRO A 104 -2.01 -1.64 -19.28
CA PRO A 104 -3.25 -1.10 -18.75
C PRO A 104 -3.43 -1.49 -17.28
N TYR A 105 -3.92 -0.54 -16.51
CA TYR A 105 -4.24 -0.70 -15.09
C TYR A 105 -5.36 0.26 -14.68
N PHE A 106 -5.90 0.07 -13.49
CA PHE A 106 -6.73 1.07 -12.83
C PHE A 106 -6.45 1.10 -11.33
N GLU A 107 -6.80 2.22 -10.75
CA GLU A 107 -6.71 2.44 -9.31
C GLU A 107 -8.12 2.63 -8.75
N PRO A 108 -8.68 1.67 -7.99
CA PRO A 108 -10.06 1.73 -7.52
C PRO A 108 -10.37 2.93 -6.62
N ARG A 109 -9.34 3.48 -5.97
CA ARG A 109 -9.49 4.67 -5.10
C ARG A 109 -9.60 5.97 -5.87
N ASP A 110 -9.12 5.99 -7.12
CA ASP A 110 -9.22 7.15 -8.01
C ASP A 110 -10.51 7.03 -8.85
N ILE A 111 -10.57 6.06 -9.73
CA ILE A 111 -11.76 5.76 -10.54
C ILE A 111 -12.01 4.25 -10.51
N PRO A 112 -13.03 3.78 -9.77
CA PRO A 112 -13.36 2.35 -9.67
C PRO A 112 -13.87 1.78 -11.00
N CYS A 113 -13.82 0.47 -11.16
CA CYS A 113 -14.48 -0.20 -12.27
C CYS A 113 -16.00 -0.14 -12.08
N TYR A 114 -16.71 0.44 -13.07
CA TYR A 114 -18.17 0.58 -13.02
C TYR A 114 -18.94 -0.69 -13.37
N MET A 115 -18.24 -1.81 -13.57
CA MET A 115 -18.84 -3.12 -13.83
C MET A 115 -19.87 -3.11 -14.97
N CYS A 116 -19.42 -2.66 -16.15
CA CYS A 116 -20.28 -2.59 -17.34
C CYS A 116 -20.82 -3.98 -17.71
N PRO A 117 -22.13 -4.14 -17.99
CA PRO A 117 -22.71 -5.44 -18.34
C PRO A 117 -22.14 -6.04 -19.64
N ASP A 118 -21.74 -5.19 -20.58
CA ASP A 118 -21.17 -5.55 -21.89
C ASP A 118 -19.64 -5.66 -21.90
N ILE A 119 -18.99 -5.31 -20.79
CA ILE A 119 -17.54 -5.39 -20.55
C ILE A 119 -16.73 -4.96 -21.79
N PRO A 120 -16.86 -3.72 -22.28
CA PRO A 120 -16.35 -3.33 -23.61
C PRO A 120 -14.82 -3.43 -23.73
N CYS A 121 -14.09 -3.39 -22.62
CA CYS A 121 -12.64 -3.51 -22.60
C CYS A 121 -12.12 -4.91 -22.95
N VAL A 122 -12.92 -5.97 -22.75
CA VAL A 122 -12.47 -7.36 -22.95
C VAL A 122 -12.53 -7.79 -24.43
N PRO A 123 -13.65 -7.64 -25.16
CA PRO A 123 -13.75 -8.07 -26.55
C PRO A 123 -12.79 -7.36 -27.51
N VAL A 124 -12.34 -6.15 -27.17
CA VAL A 124 -11.42 -5.38 -28.02
C VAL A 124 -9.96 -5.81 -27.88
N CYS A 125 -9.64 -6.72 -26.95
CA CYS A 125 -8.27 -7.20 -26.76
C CYS A 125 -7.86 -8.15 -27.91
N PRO A 126 -6.90 -7.74 -28.79
CA PRO A 126 -6.57 -8.54 -29.97
C PRO A 126 -5.72 -9.77 -29.65
N THR A 127 -5.03 -9.77 -28.51
CA THR A 127 -4.09 -10.84 -28.15
C THR A 127 -4.67 -11.84 -27.16
N GLY A 128 -5.86 -11.55 -26.59
CA GLY A 128 -6.43 -12.38 -25.53
C GLY A 128 -5.73 -12.24 -24.18
N ALA A 129 -4.94 -11.17 -23.97
CA ALA A 129 -4.43 -10.84 -22.65
C ALA A 129 -5.55 -10.57 -21.63
N LEU A 130 -6.72 -10.17 -22.15
CA LEU A 130 -8.00 -10.18 -21.43
C LEU A 130 -8.79 -11.37 -21.98
N ASP A 131 -8.94 -12.42 -21.15
CA ASP A 131 -9.58 -13.66 -21.59
C ASP A 131 -11.11 -13.55 -21.45
N ILE A 132 -11.78 -13.38 -22.57
CA ILE A 132 -13.24 -13.30 -22.64
C ILE A 132 -13.95 -14.51 -22.00
N LYS A 133 -13.29 -15.68 -22.00
CA LYS A 133 -13.88 -16.91 -21.46
C LYS A 133 -14.03 -16.87 -19.93
N SER A 134 -13.12 -16.15 -19.25
CA SER A 134 -13.15 -16.03 -17.78
C SER A 134 -14.39 -15.29 -17.29
N VAL A 135 -14.94 -14.39 -18.11
CA VAL A 135 -16.12 -13.58 -17.81
C VAL A 135 -17.37 -14.00 -18.58
N GLN A 136 -17.38 -15.21 -19.16
CA GLN A 136 -18.55 -15.77 -19.81
C GLN A 136 -19.29 -16.74 -18.89
N ASN A 137 -20.63 -16.71 -18.98
CA ASN A 137 -21.47 -17.74 -18.40
C ASN A 137 -21.60 -18.97 -19.33
N GLU A 138 -22.31 -20.01 -18.89
CA GLU A 138 -22.55 -21.23 -19.69
C GLU A 138 -23.24 -20.98 -21.03
N LYS A 139 -23.98 -19.87 -21.11
CA LYS A 139 -24.68 -19.44 -22.35
C LYS A 139 -23.79 -18.61 -23.29
N LYS A 140 -22.51 -18.41 -22.95
CA LYS A 140 -21.54 -17.54 -23.61
C LYS A 140 -21.92 -16.04 -23.61
N GLU A 141 -22.76 -15.64 -22.67
CA GLU A 141 -23.05 -14.23 -22.41
C GLU A 141 -22.00 -13.66 -21.46
N LEU A 142 -21.66 -12.39 -21.62
CA LEU A 142 -20.72 -11.72 -20.73
C LEU A 142 -21.37 -11.50 -19.36
N ASP A 143 -20.63 -11.81 -18.31
CA ASP A 143 -21.06 -11.68 -16.93
C ASP A 143 -19.94 -11.04 -16.11
N ILE A 144 -20.08 -9.76 -15.83
CA ILE A 144 -19.08 -8.99 -15.11
C ILE A 144 -18.93 -9.46 -13.64
N ALA A 145 -19.93 -10.10 -13.08
CA ALA A 145 -19.85 -10.64 -11.72
C ALA A 145 -18.81 -11.78 -11.57
N LYS A 146 -18.39 -12.37 -12.72
CA LYS A 146 -17.30 -13.34 -12.77
C LYS A 146 -15.90 -12.73 -12.91
N ALA A 147 -15.81 -11.41 -13.06
CA ALA A 147 -14.52 -10.76 -13.15
C ALA A 147 -13.79 -10.88 -11.82
N ASP A 148 -12.55 -11.36 -11.88
CA ASP A 148 -11.63 -11.42 -10.74
C ASP A 148 -10.50 -10.41 -10.97
N MET A 149 -10.67 -9.20 -10.44
CA MET A 149 -9.67 -8.13 -10.53
C MET A 149 -8.91 -7.99 -9.21
N GLY A 150 -9.43 -8.59 -8.15
CA GLY A 150 -8.88 -8.54 -6.81
C GLY A 150 -9.96 -8.66 -5.74
N VAL A 151 -9.58 -8.52 -4.49
CA VAL A 151 -10.49 -8.62 -3.34
C VAL A 151 -10.37 -7.37 -2.47
N ALA A 152 -11.50 -6.79 -2.10
CA ALA A 152 -11.53 -5.71 -1.14
C ALA A 152 -11.13 -6.21 0.26
N VAL A 153 -10.19 -5.53 0.89
CA VAL A 153 -9.76 -5.81 2.26
C VAL A 153 -10.11 -4.63 3.15
N ILE A 154 -10.78 -4.90 4.26
CA ILE A 154 -11.15 -3.89 5.26
C ILE A 154 -10.05 -3.86 6.31
N ASP A 155 -9.44 -2.70 6.48
CA ASP A 155 -8.53 -2.44 7.60
C ASP A 155 -9.37 -2.11 8.84
N GLU A 156 -9.43 -3.06 9.77
CA GLU A 156 -10.25 -2.93 10.97
C GLU A 156 -9.77 -1.83 11.89
N ASP A 157 -8.47 -1.55 11.92
CA ASP A 157 -7.87 -0.54 12.78
C ASP A 157 -8.22 0.89 12.33
N SER A 158 -8.39 1.12 11.03
CA SER A 158 -8.74 2.42 10.47
C SER A 158 -10.23 2.58 10.14
N CYS A 159 -11.01 1.48 10.15
CA CYS A 159 -12.42 1.51 9.81
C CYS A 159 -13.30 2.01 10.97
N ILE A 160 -14.02 3.11 10.76
CA ILE A 160 -14.87 3.73 11.79
C ILE A 160 -16.01 2.84 12.27
N ALA A 161 -16.47 1.88 11.45
CA ALA A 161 -17.48 0.91 11.87
C ALA A 161 -16.98 0.03 13.01
N PHE A 162 -15.68 -0.36 12.99
CA PHE A 162 -15.06 -1.12 14.08
C PHE A 162 -14.78 -0.27 15.32
N TRP A 163 -14.76 1.07 15.19
CA TRP A 163 -14.68 1.99 16.33
C TRP A 163 -16.03 2.21 17.03
N GLY A 164 -17.10 1.63 16.50
CA GLY A 164 -18.45 1.74 17.06
C GLY A 164 -19.25 2.93 16.54
N ILE A 165 -18.83 3.51 15.45
CA ILE A 165 -19.59 4.53 14.72
C ILE A 165 -20.38 3.81 13.64
N GLN A 166 -21.69 4.08 13.55
CA GLN A 166 -22.52 3.50 12.49
C GLN A 166 -22.04 3.97 11.12
N CYS A 167 -21.60 3.01 10.30
CA CYS A 167 -21.17 3.29 8.94
C CYS A 167 -21.49 2.07 8.06
N ASP A 168 -22.17 2.30 6.94
CA ASP A 168 -22.52 1.29 5.94
C ASP A 168 -22.14 1.75 4.51
N ALA A 169 -21.21 2.70 4.40
CA ALA A 169 -20.85 3.32 3.14
C ALA A 169 -20.31 2.30 2.12
N CYS A 170 -19.40 1.40 2.54
CA CYS A 170 -18.85 0.36 1.67
C CYS A 170 -19.92 -0.66 1.23
N TYR A 171 -20.87 -0.98 2.10
CA TYR A 171 -22.00 -1.84 1.76
C TYR A 171 -22.88 -1.21 0.67
N ARG A 172 -23.24 0.06 0.83
CA ARG A 172 -24.10 0.77 -0.13
C ARG A 172 -23.42 1.10 -1.45
N ALA A 173 -22.10 1.25 -1.42
CA ALA A 173 -21.31 1.54 -2.64
C ALA A 173 -21.03 0.28 -3.48
N CYS A 174 -21.20 -0.91 -2.92
CA CYS A 174 -20.89 -2.16 -3.62
C CYS A 174 -21.92 -2.44 -4.73
N PRO A 175 -21.49 -2.65 -6.00
CA PRO A 175 -22.40 -3.04 -7.08
C PRO A 175 -23.02 -4.41 -6.87
N LEU A 176 -22.33 -5.31 -6.16
CA LEU A 176 -22.80 -6.65 -5.77
C LEU A 176 -23.34 -6.64 -4.32
N LEU A 177 -24.28 -5.72 -4.08
CA LEU A 177 -24.87 -5.46 -2.76
C LEU A 177 -25.49 -6.72 -2.14
N GLY A 178 -25.03 -7.05 -0.94
CA GLY A 178 -25.55 -8.21 -0.20
C GLY A 178 -24.94 -9.57 -0.61
N GLU A 179 -24.25 -9.62 -1.76
CA GLU A 179 -23.54 -10.81 -2.21
C GLU A 179 -22.05 -10.73 -1.90
N ALA A 180 -21.33 -9.74 -2.47
CA ALA A 180 -19.91 -9.55 -2.24
C ALA A 180 -19.57 -8.90 -0.90
N ILE A 181 -20.50 -8.15 -0.32
CA ILE A 181 -20.34 -7.52 0.99
C ILE A 181 -21.65 -7.64 1.79
N SER A 182 -21.54 -8.03 3.04
CA SER A 182 -22.63 -8.07 4.00
C SER A 182 -22.30 -7.22 5.23
N VAL A 183 -23.31 -6.95 6.04
CA VAL A 183 -23.15 -6.21 7.29
C VAL A 183 -23.60 -7.08 8.44
N GLU A 184 -22.70 -7.34 9.36
CA GLU A 184 -23.00 -8.04 10.60
C GLU A 184 -23.44 -7.03 11.67
N TYR A 185 -24.58 -7.31 12.29
CA TYR A 185 -25.15 -6.50 13.36
C TYR A 185 -24.72 -7.07 14.72
N THR A 186 -23.78 -6.41 15.38
CA THR A 186 -23.35 -6.80 16.72
C THR A 186 -23.67 -5.71 17.73
N LYS A 187 -23.85 -6.09 19.01
CA LYS A 187 -24.07 -5.14 20.09
C LYS A 187 -22.77 -4.38 20.40
N ASN A 188 -22.87 -3.06 20.54
CA ASN A 188 -21.76 -2.27 21.03
C ASN A 188 -21.57 -2.50 22.53
N GLU A 189 -20.56 -3.29 22.89
CA GLU A 189 -20.26 -3.65 24.28
C GLU A 189 -19.88 -2.43 25.13
N ARG A 190 -19.23 -1.43 24.53
CA ARG A 190 -18.78 -0.21 25.22
C ARG A 190 -19.94 0.70 25.64
N THR A 191 -20.92 0.88 24.75
CA THR A 191 -22.04 1.81 24.99
C THR A 191 -23.33 1.11 25.39
N GLY A 192 -23.49 -0.14 25.02
CA GLY A 192 -24.67 -0.96 25.22
C GLY A 192 -25.93 -0.50 24.46
N LYS A 193 -25.83 0.58 23.68
CA LYS A 193 -27.00 1.27 23.08
C LYS A 193 -27.11 1.19 21.58
N HIS A 194 -25.97 1.08 20.86
CA HIS A 194 -25.94 1.10 19.40
C HIS A 194 -25.37 -0.21 18.87
N ALA A 195 -25.89 -0.67 17.73
CA ALA A 195 -25.32 -1.79 17.02
C ALA A 195 -24.05 -1.37 16.26
N PHE A 196 -23.05 -2.23 16.24
CA PHE A 196 -21.99 -2.18 15.24
C PHE A 196 -22.56 -2.67 13.91
N LEU A 197 -22.18 -2.02 12.84
CA LEU A 197 -22.44 -2.44 11.47
C LEU A 197 -21.10 -2.88 10.87
N LYS A 198 -20.65 -4.08 11.27
CA LYS A 198 -19.35 -4.59 10.79
C LYS A 198 -19.48 -5.07 9.35
N PRO A 199 -18.77 -4.46 8.40
CA PRO A 199 -18.78 -4.94 7.04
C PRO A 199 -17.95 -6.21 6.92
N ILE A 200 -18.46 -7.21 6.21
CA ILE A 200 -17.80 -8.48 5.91
C ILE A 200 -17.73 -8.60 4.40
N VAL A 201 -16.53 -8.80 3.86
CA VAL A 201 -16.30 -9.03 2.44
C VAL A 201 -16.26 -10.54 2.17
N HIS A 202 -17.05 -10.99 1.21
CA HIS A 202 -17.05 -12.34 0.69
C HIS A 202 -16.09 -12.44 -0.48
N ALA A 203 -14.88 -12.96 -0.22
CA ALA A 203 -13.80 -12.99 -1.20
C ALA A 203 -14.10 -13.83 -2.45
N ASP A 204 -14.98 -14.81 -2.33
CA ASP A 204 -15.44 -15.70 -3.40
C ASP A 204 -16.41 -15.04 -4.40
N VAL A 205 -17.00 -13.91 -4.01
CA VAL A 205 -17.95 -13.15 -4.84
C VAL A 205 -17.41 -11.76 -5.18
N CYS A 206 -16.43 -11.25 -4.39
CA CYS A 206 -15.88 -9.93 -4.58
C CYS A 206 -15.05 -9.85 -5.86
N THR A 207 -15.40 -8.94 -6.77
CA THR A 207 -14.73 -8.74 -8.06
C THR A 207 -13.55 -7.75 -8.00
N GLY A 208 -13.36 -7.01 -6.91
CA GLY A 208 -12.28 -6.04 -6.75
C GLY A 208 -12.46 -4.75 -7.57
N CYS A 209 -13.67 -4.37 -7.88
CA CYS A 209 -14.04 -3.18 -8.67
C CYS A 209 -13.58 -1.83 -8.08
#